data_8186b7a4dc41a08750f3520ccbac5bac
#
_entry.id   8186b7a4dc41a08750f3520ccbac5bac
#
_cell.length_a   1.000
_cell.length_b   1.000
_cell.length_c   1.000
_cell.angle_alpha   90.00
_cell.angle_beta   90.00
_cell.angle_gamma   90.00
#
_symmetry.space_group_name_H-M   'P 1'
#
loop_
_entity.id
_entity.type
_entity.pdbx_description
1 polymer ?
#
loop_
_entity_poly.entity_id
_entity_poly.type
_entity_poly.pdbx_seq_one_letter_code
_entity_poly.pdbx_strand_id
1 'polypeptide(L)'
;MINFKGKKILITGATGGIGNALVKKFLSLDGTVLATGTNTDKLDSLKKEFPNINVLKFDISDHSKIEDFIENVTSQLVGLDILVNNAGITMDNLSLRMKDEEWKKVIDINLNSTFYLCKHAIKKMLKNKYGRIVNITSVVGHTGNLGQSNYAASKAGMVAMSKSLAIEYAKKNITVNCVSPGFIQ
;
A
#
# COMPACT_ATOMS: atom_id res chain seq x y z
N MET A 1 -1.64 24.59 8.61
CA MET A 1 -0.73 23.91 7.65
C MET A 1 -0.75 22.42 7.97
N ILE A 2 -0.89 21.53 6.99
CA ILE A 2 -0.85 20.07 7.25
C ILE A 2 0.57 19.70 7.66
N ASN A 3 0.70 18.88 8.72
CA ASN A 3 1.98 18.41 9.25
C ASN A 3 1.84 16.97 9.71
N PHE A 4 2.88 16.16 9.53
CA PHE A 4 2.93 14.75 9.94
C PHE A 4 3.99 14.49 11.02
N LYS A 5 4.42 15.54 11.74
CA LYS A 5 5.39 15.43 12.83
C LYS A 5 4.95 14.36 13.84
N GLY A 6 5.85 13.43 14.14
CA GLY A 6 5.60 12.30 15.04
C GLY A 6 4.74 11.17 14.45
N LYS A 7 4.26 11.27 13.20
CA LYS A 7 3.49 10.21 12.55
C LYS A 7 4.43 9.19 11.91
N LYS A 8 4.14 7.92 12.13
CA LYS A 8 4.88 6.74 11.67
C LYS A 8 4.15 6.15 10.48
N ILE A 9 4.81 6.13 9.33
CA ILE A 9 4.20 5.92 8.03
C ILE A 9 4.88 4.77 7.31
N LEU A 10 4.13 3.75 6.93
CA LEU A 10 4.57 2.69 6.02
C LEU A 10 4.04 2.95 4.62
N ILE A 11 4.94 2.91 3.62
CA ILE A 11 4.57 3.05 2.21
C ILE A 11 5.06 1.81 1.46
N THR A 12 4.14 1.05 0.86
CA THR A 12 4.48 -0.09 0.01
C THR A 12 4.68 0.35 -1.45
N GLY A 13 5.54 -0.35 -2.21
CA GLY A 13 5.85 0.03 -3.58
C GLY A 13 6.49 1.42 -3.68
N ALA A 14 7.25 1.80 -2.67
CA ALA A 14 7.84 3.13 -2.51
C ALA A 14 8.88 3.49 -3.59
N THR A 15 9.37 2.51 -4.33
CA THR A 15 10.36 2.70 -5.41
C THR A 15 9.73 2.98 -6.78
N GLY A 16 8.40 2.95 -6.90
CA GLY A 16 7.66 3.37 -8.10
C GLY A 16 7.37 4.88 -8.11
N GLY A 17 6.88 5.41 -9.23
CA GLY A 17 6.65 6.85 -9.41
C GLY A 17 5.77 7.48 -8.32
N ILE A 18 4.56 6.95 -8.13
CA ILE A 18 3.63 7.43 -7.07
C ILE A 18 4.24 7.22 -5.69
N GLY A 19 4.80 6.03 -5.42
CA GLY A 19 5.40 5.70 -4.12
C GLY A 19 6.54 6.64 -3.74
N ASN A 20 7.44 6.93 -4.67
CA ASN A 20 8.54 7.87 -4.47
C ASN A 20 8.03 9.30 -4.18
N ALA A 21 7.04 9.77 -4.96
CA ALA A 21 6.43 11.08 -4.73
C ALA A 21 5.76 11.18 -3.34
N LEU A 22 5.12 10.10 -2.89
CA LEU A 22 4.53 10.02 -1.55
C LEU A 22 5.61 10.07 -0.45
N VAL A 23 6.71 9.31 -0.62
CA VAL A 23 7.85 9.37 0.31
C VAL A 23 8.35 10.80 0.45
N LYS A 24 8.67 11.47 -0.67
CA LYS A 24 9.12 12.87 -0.70
C LYS A 24 8.15 13.78 0.03
N LYS A 25 6.86 13.63 -0.26
CA LYS A 25 5.83 14.50 0.31
C LYS A 25 5.67 14.29 1.82
N PHE A 26 5.64 13.06 2.31
CA PHE A 26 5.53 12.82 3.74
C PHE A 26 6.75 13.29 4.51
N LEU A 27 7.95 13.09 3.97
CA LEU A 27 9.19 13.61 4.58
C LEU A 27 9.22 15.14 4.63
N SER A 28 8.78 15.83 3.55
CA SER A 28 8.70 17.29 3.52
C SER A 28 7.68 17.88 4.50
N LEU A 29 6.83 17.04 5.09
CA LEU A 29 5.83 17.39 6.10
C LEU A 29 6.16 16.79 7.47
N ASP A 30 7.43 16.51 7.74
CA ASP A 30 7.99 16.00 9.01
C ASP A 30 7.50 14.59 9.42
N GLY A 31 7.02 13.78 8.47
CA GLY A 31 6.63 12.39 8.72
C GLY A 31 7.84 11.46 8.88
N THR A 32 7.77 10.49 9.77
CA THR A 32 8.74 9.39 9.88
C THR A 32 8.32 8.26 8.95
N VAL A 33 9.07 8.01 7.87
CA VAL A 33 8.69 7.10 6.81
C VAL A 33 9.53 5.83 6.82
N LEU A 34 8.88 4.66 6.69
CA LEU A 34 9.48 3.43 6.26
C LEU A 34 8.96 3.09 4.85
N ALA A 35 9.90 2.98 3.92
CA ALA A 35 9.65 2.67 2.52
C ALA A 35 9.96 1.19 2.24
N THR A 36 9.07 0.48 1.55
CA THR A 36 9.32 -0.91 1.16
C THR A 36 9.09 -1.15 -0.33
N GLY A 37 9.79 -2.15 -0.84
CA GLY A 37 9.73 -2.62 -2.21
C GLY A 37 10.57 -3.88 -2.38
N THR A 38 10.59 -4.44 -3.58
CA THR A 38 11.33 -5.68 -3.91
C THR A 38 12.73 -5.42 -4.49
N ASN A 39 12.97 -4.22 -5.05
CA ASN A 39 14.24 -3.88 -5.70
C ASN A 39 15.17 -3.18 -4.71
N THR A 40 16.26 -3.88 -4.34
CA THR A 40 17.25 -3.40 -3.37
C THR A 40 17.95 -2.13 -3.86
N ASP A 41 18.40 -2.10 -5.11
CA ASP A 41 19.17 -0.95 -5.65
C ASP A 41 18.35 0.35 -5.64
N LYS A 42 17.05 0.24 -5.94
CA LYS A 42 16.12 1.38 -5.86
C LYS A 42 15.86 1.81 -4.42
N LEU A 43 15.79 0.88 -3.47
CA LEU A 43 15.68 1.20 -2.05
C LEU A 43 16.94 1.89 -1.53
N ASP A 44 18.12 1.41 -1.93
CA ASP A 44 19.39 2.01 -1.58
C ASP A 44 19.53 3.42 -2.18
N SER A 45 19.08 3.61 -3.42
CA SER A 45 19.03 4.93 -4.05
C SER A 45 18.11 5.88 -3.29
N LEU A 46 16.95 5.40 -2.86
CA LEU A 46 16.00 6.16 -2.04
C LEU A 46 16.61 6.53 -0.68
N LYS A 47 17.35 5.60 -0.06
CA LYS A 47 18.07 5.84 1.20
C LYS A 47 19.20 6.86 1.05
N LYS A 48 19.90 6.86 -0.09
CA LYS A 48 20.92 7.87 -0.40
C LYS A 48 20.32 9.26 -0.59
N GLU A 49 19.18 9.34 -1.30
CA GLU A 49 18.46 10.60 -1.50
C GLU A 49 17.87 11.16 -0.20
N PHE A 50 17.41 10.28 0.70
CA PHE A 50 16.80 10.64 1.98
C PHE A 50 17.47 9.87 3.14
N PRO A 51 18.60 10.34 3.68
CA PRO A 51 19.37 9.61 4.70
C PRO A 51 18.58 9.23 5.96
N ASN A 52 17.54 9.99 6.30
CA ASN A 52 16.72 9.76 7.50
C ASN A 52 15.55 8.79 7.28
N ILE A 53 15.35 8.27 6.06
CA ILE A 53 14.28 7.30 5.82
C ILE A 53 14.68 5.90 6.31
N ASN A 54 13.72 5.13 6.80
CA ASN A 54 13.89 3.70 6.97
C ASN A 54 13.50 2.99 5.67
N VAL A 55 14.30 2.01 5.24
CA VAL A 55 14.00 1.17 4.08
C VAL A 55 14.01 -0.30 4.49
N LEU A 56 13.09 -1.07 3.95
CA LEU A 56 12.99 -2.50 4.22
C LEU A 56 12.57 -3.23 2.94
N LYS A 57 13.43 -4.15 2.47
CA LYS A 57 13.07 -5.00 1.34
C LYS A 57 12.00 -5.99 1.78
N PHE A 58 10.88 -6.02 1.07
CA PHE A 58 9.83 -6.99 1.29
C PHE A 58 9.01 -7.22 0.02
N ASP A 59 8.69 -8.48 -0.25
CA ASP A 59 7.74 -8.88 -1.30
C ASP A 59 6.38 -9.15 -0.67
N ILE A 60 5.42 -8.29 -0.97
CA ILE A 60 4.08 -8.38 -0.42
C ILE A 60 3.30 -9.61 -0.89
N SER A 61 3.77 -10.32 -1.92
CA SER A 61 3.17 -11.59 -2.38
C SER A 61 3.46 -12.76 -1.42
N ASP A 62 4.45 -12.65 -0.55
CA ASP A 62 4.70 -13.61 0.52
C ASP A 62 3.75 -13.36 1.70
N HIS A 63 2.50 -13.78 1.51
CA HIS A 63 1.43 -13.54 2.48
C HIS A 63 1.74 -14.13 3.85
N SER A 64 2.49 -15.24 3.90
CA SER A 64 2.84 -15.93 5.16
C SER A 64 3.74 -15.09 6.07
N LYS A 65 4.49 -14.14 5.49
CA LYS A 65 5.42 -13.27 6.22
C LYS A 65 4.89 -11.85 6.48
N ILE A 66 3.66 -11.53 6.06
CA ILE A 66 3.13 -10.17 6.24
C ILE A 66 2.96 -9.80 7.72
N GLU A 67 2.57 -10.75 8.57
CA GLU A 67 2.47 -10.48 10.02
C GLU A 67 3.82 -10.08 10.60
N ASP A 68 4.85 -10.89 10.38
CA ASP A 68 6.22 -10.62 10.85
C ASP A 68 6.79 -9.34 10.24
N PHE A 69 6.49 -9.07 8.97
CA PHE A 69 6.86 -7.83 8.31
C PHE A 69 6.26 -6.61 9.04
N ILE A 70 4.96 -6.62 9.35
CA ILE A 70 4.30 -5.52 10.07
C ILE A 70 4.83 -5.40 11.51
N GLU A 71 5.17 -6.52 12.18
CA GLU A 71 5.86 -6.49 13.47
C GLU A 71 7.21 -5.75 13.37
N ASN A 72 8.04 -6.11 12.40
CA ASN A 72 9.34 -5.50 12.16
C ASN A 72 9.19 -4.00 11.85
N VAL A 73 8.28 -3.62 10.95
CA VAL A 73 7.96 -2.21 10.65
C VAL A 73 7.58 -1.44 11.92
N THR A 74 6.69 -2.01 12.73
CA THR A 74 6.22 -1.37 13.97
C THR A 74 7.36 -1.20 14.98
N SER A 75 8.27 -2.15 15.05
CA SER A 75 9.47 -2.08 15.92
C SER A 75 10.42 -0.98 15.45
N GLN A 76 10.74 -0.92 14.16
CA GLN A 76 11.65 0.09 13.61
C GLN A 76 11.11 1.52 13.73
N LEU A 77 9.81 1.71 13.52
CA LEU A 77 9.16 3.02 13.61
C LEU A 77 8.71 3.38 15.04
N VAL A 78 8.80 2.45 15.99
CA VAL A 78 8.23 2.59 17.34
C VAL A 78 6.73 2.92 17.28
N GLY A 79 6.00 2.14 16.43
CA GLY A 79 4.56 2.29 16.19
C GLY A 79 4.22 2.31 14.69
N LEU A 80 2.93 2.36 14.39
CA LEU A 80 2.40 2.51 13.03
C LEU A 80 1.12 3.32 13.06
N ASP A 81 1.15 4.53 12.50
CA ASP A 81 0.03 5.45 12.45
C ASP A 81 -0.66 5.46 11.09
N ILE A 82 0.13 5.35 10.01
CA ILE A 82 -0.36 5.47 8.63
C ILE A 82 0.20 4.33 7.78
N LEU A 83 -0.68 3.65 7.06
CA LEU A 83 -0.34 2.67 6.04
C LEU A 83 -0.79 3.17 4.68
N VAL A 84 0.14 3.26 3.72
CA VAL A 84 -0.17 3.52 2.32
C VAL A 84 0.12 2.27 1.50
N ASN A 85 -0.94 1.59 1.08
CA ASN A 85 -0.87 0.46 0.18
C ASN A 85 -0.83 0.98 -1.26
N ASN A 86 0.38 1.14 -1.78
CA ASN A 86 0.64 1.64 -3.13
C ASN A 86 1.25 0.56 -4.05
N ALA A 87 1.85 -0.48 -3.50
CA ALA A 87 2.37 -1.59 -4.31
C ALA A 87 1.25 -2.25 -5.13
N GLY A 88 1.58 -2.58 -6.37
CA GLY A 88 0.68 -3.27 -7.27
C GLY A 88 1.33 -3.52 -8.62
N ILE A 89 0.75 -4.44 -9.38
CA ILE A 89 1.19 -4.81 -10.72
C ILE A 89 0.03 -4.81 -11.71
N THR A 90 0.35 -4.74 -12.99
CA THR A 90 -0.54 -5.06 -14.11
C THR A 90 0.03 -6.24 -14.89
N MET A 91 -0.85 -7.06 -15.46
CA MET A 91 -0.51 -8.09 -16.46
C MET A 91 -1.65 -8.08 -17.50
N ASP A 92 -1.49 -7.18 -18.46
CA ASP A 92 -2.55 -6.84 -19.39
C ASP A 92 -2.64 -7.88 -20.50
N ASN A 93 -3.84 -8.41 -20.74
CA ASN A 93 -4.14 -9.31 -21.84
C ASN A 93 -5.65 -9.33 -22.11
N LEU A 94 -6.05 -9.59 -23.35
CA LEU A 94 -7.46 -9.80 -23.67
C LEU A 94 -8.00 -11.02 -22.91
N SER A 95 -9.23 -10.97 -22.44
CA SER A 95 -9.82 -12.01 -21.57
C SER A 95 -9.68 -13.44 -22.12
N LEU A 96 -9.86 -13.63 -23.43
CA LEU A 96 -9.71 -14.94 -24.07
C LEU A 96 -8.25 -15.42 -24.19
N ARG A 97 -7.26 -14.53 -24.01
CA ARG A 97 -5.83 -14.82 -24.06
C ARG A 97 -5.16 -14.75 -22.69
N MET A 98 -5.86 -14.18 -21.71
CA MET A 98 -5.34 -14.03 -20.34
C MET A 98 -5.14 -15.42 -19.72
N LYS A 99 -3.93 -15.69 -19.27
CA LYS A 99 -3.60 -16.94 -18.57
C LYS A 99 -4.12 -16.89 -17.15
N ASP A 100 -4.49 -18.04 -16.59
CA ASP A 100 -4.93 -18.16 -15.21
C ASP A 100 -3.91 -17.61 -14.23
N GLU A 101 -2.62 -17.80 -14.51
CA GLU A 101 -1.53 -17.28 -13.68
C GLU A 101 -1.46 -15.76 -13.69
N GLU A 102 -1.73 -15.11 -14.84
CA GLU A 102 -1.78 -13.65 -14.96
C GLU A 102 -2.93 -13.09 -14.12
N TRP A 103 -4.09 -13.72 -14.20
CA TRP A 103 -5.24 -13.37 -13.37
C TRP A 103 -4.91 -13.53 -11.88
N LYS A 104 -4.51 -14.72 -11.46
CA LYS A 104 -4.21 -15.06 -10.06
C LYS A 104 -3.16 -14.14 -9.49
N LYS A 105 -2.05 -13.91 -10.21
CA LYS A 105 -0.95 -13.08 -9.72
C LYS A 105 -1.36 -11.62 -9.48
N VAL A 106 -2.18 -11.04 -10.37
CA VAL A 106 -2.66 -9.67 -10.19
C VAL A 106 -3.62 -9.58 -8.99
N ILE A 107 -4.55 -10.52 -8.85
CA ILE A 107 -5.46 -10.58 -7.70
C ILE A 107 -4.67 -10.76 -6.40
N ASP A 108 -3.71 -11.67 -6.37
CA ASP A 108 -2.90 -11.97 -5.19
C ASP A 108 -2.10 -10.76 -4.72
N ILE A 109 -1.37 -10.11 -5.63
CA ILE A 109 -0.50 -8.99 -5.26
C ILE A 109 -1.32 -7.73 -4.96
N ASN A 110 -2.32 -7.40 -5.78
CA ASN A 110 -3.03 -6.14 -5.62
C ASN A 110 -4.08 -6.19 -4.52
N LEU A 111 -4.87 -7.28 -4.44
CA LEU A 111 -6.02 -7.36 -3.54
C LEU A 111 -5.71 -8.14 -2.27
N ASN A 112 -5.23 -9.39 -2.40
CA ASN A 112 -5.02 -10.25 -1.24
C ASN A 112 -3.92 -9.70 -0.33
N SER A 113 -2.77 -9.27 -0.89
CA SER A 113 -1.70 -8.66 -0.11
C SER A 113 -2.18 -7.39 0.60
N THR A 114 -2.98 -6.54 -0.08
CA THR A 114 -3.54 -5.32 0.53
C THR A 114 -4.45 -5.68 1.71
N PHE A 115 -5.28 -6.72 1.59
CA PHE A 115 -6.12 -7.18 2.69
C PHE A 115 -5.27 -7.61 3.90
N TYR A 116 -4.24 -8.44 3.69
CA TYR A 116 -3.39 -8.91 4.78
C TYR A 116 -2.60 -7.77 5.42
N LEU A 117 -2.07 -6.83 4.64
CA LEU A 117 -1.40 -5.63 5.16
C LEU A 117 -2.35 -4.79 6.01
N CYS A 118 -3.59 -4.54 5.54
CA CYS A 118 -4.61 -3.84 6.31
C CYS A 118 -4.92 -4.57 7.62
N LYS A 119 -5.17 -5.89 7.57
CA LYS A 119 -5.51 -6.72 8.73
C LYS A 119 -4.45 -6.61 9.83
N HIS A 120 -3.18 -6.79 9.49
CA HIS A 120 -2.09 -6.78 10.47
C HIS A 120 -1.73 -5.37 10.93
N ALA A 121 -1.84 -4.34 10.07
CA ALA A 121 -1.69 -2.95 10.46
C ALA A 121 -2.79 -2.50 11.43
N ILE A 122 -4.05 -2.83 11.15
CA ILE A 122 -5.19 -2.53 12.03
C ILE A 122 -4.98 -3.14 13.42
N LYS A 123 -4.47 -4.37 13.53
CA LYS A 123 -4.13 -5.02 14.80
C LYS A 123 -3.17 -4.15 15.65
N LYS A 124 -2.21 -3.45 15.01
CA LYS A 124 -1.29 -2.51 15.67
C LYS A 124 -1.97 -1.17 16.00
N MET A 125 -2.71 -0.63 15.05
CA MET A 125 -3.41 0.65 15.20
C MET A 125 -4.47 0.62 16.29
N LEU A 126 -5.13 -0.53 16.52
CA LEU A 126 -6.11 -0.71 17.60
C LEU A 126 -5.49 -0.50 18.99
N LYS A 127 -4.22 -0.90 19.20
CA LYS A 127 -3.51 -0.69 20.46
C LYS A 127 -3.33 0.79 20.78
N ASN A 128 -3.09 1.60 19.75
CA ASN A 128 -2.86 3.04 19.86
C ASN A 128 -4.16 3.86 19.74
N LYS A 129 -5.31 3.21 19.46
CA LYS A 129 -6.60 3.85 19.18
C LYS A 129 -6.49 4.95 18.10
N TYR A 130 -5.65 4.73 17.12
CA TYR A 130 -5.43 5.63 16.00
C TYR A 130 -4.88 4.87 14.80
N GLY A 131 -5.40 5.16 13.60
CA GLY A 131 -4.90 4.60 12.35
C GLY A 131 -5.47 5.31 11.12
N ARG A 132 -4.64 5.42 10.09
CA ARG A 132 -5.04 5.95 8.78
C ARG A 132 -4.53 5.01 7.70
N ILE A 133 -5.43 4.41 6.95
CA ILE A 133 -5.07 3.52 5.84
C ILE A 133 -5.52 4.19 4.55
N VAL A 134 -4.60 4.26 3.60
CA VAL A 134 -4.86 4.76 2.24
C VAL A 134 -4.47 3.67 1.25
N ASN A 135 -5.45 3.21 0.49
CA ASN A 135 -5.27 2.22 -0.57
C ASN A 135 -5.23 2.93 -1.93
N ILE A 136 -4.12 2.81 -2.66
CA ILE A 136 -4.00 3.37 -4.01
C ILE A 136 -4.68 2.40 -4.98
N THR A 137 -5.86 2.80 -5.42
CA THR A 137 -6.69 2.07 -6.38
C THR A 137 -6.43 2.56 -7.81
N SER A 138 -7.43 2.68 -8.64
CA SER A 138 -7.34 3.23 -9.99
C SER A 138 -8.73 3.61 -10.49
N VAL A 139 -8.81 4.60 -11.38
CA VAL A 139 -10.04 4.87 -12.14
C VAL A 139 -10.50 3.63 -12.92
N VAL A 140 -9.56 2.79 -13.37
CA VAL A 140 -9.84 1.52 -14.07
C VAL A 140 -10.68 0.56 -13.21
N GLY A 141 -10.57 0.61 -11.87
CA GLY A 141 -11.43 -0.16 -10.98
C GLY A 141 -12.90 0.28 -11.00
N HIS A 142 -13.21 1.46 -11.54
CA HIS A 142 -14.56 1.98 -11.67
C HIS A 142 -15.09 1.87 -13.11
N THR A 143 -14.23 2.07 -14.10
CA THR A 143 -14.62 2.16 -15.52
C THR A 143 -14.35 0.88 -16.31
N GLY A 144 -13.44 0.01 -15.83
CA GLY A 144 -12.81 -1.01 -16.65
C GLY A 144 -11.82 -0.40 -17.64
N ASN A 145 -11.03 -1.26 -18.28
CA ASN A 145 -10.18 -0.92 -19.41
C ASN A 145 -9.90 -2.17 -20.25
N LEU A 146 -9.70 -2.01 -21.57
CA LEU A 146 -9.42 -3.10 -22.49
C LEU A 146 -8.15 -3.86 -22.04
N GLY A 147 -8.24 -5.18 -21.96
CA GLY A 147 -7.11 -6.04 -21.57
C GLY A 147 -6.76 -6.03 -20.07
N GLN A 148 -7.53 -5.35 -19.23
CA GLN A 148 -7.23 -5.19 -17.82
C GLN A 148 -8.31 -5.77 -16.89
N SER A 149 -8.97 -6.84 -17.29
CA SER A 149 -10.03 -7.45 -16.46
C SER A 149 -9.55 -7.87 -15.07
N ASN A 150 -8.35 -8.45 -14.95
CA ASN A 150 -7.71 -8.81 -13.69
C ASN A 150 -7.38 -7.57 -12.82
N TYR A 151 -6.76 -6.55 -13.44
CA TYR A 151 -6.40 -5.32 -12.75
C TYR A 151 -7.65 -4.54 -12.29
N ALA A 152 -8.63 -4.37 -13.18
CA ALA A 152 -9.90 -3.72 -12.86
C ALA A 152 -10.61 -4.43 -11.70
N ALA A 153 -10.71 -5.76 -11.74
CA ALA A 153 -11.30 -6.56 -10.67
C ALA A 153 -10.55 -6.38 -9.34
N SER A 154 -9.20 -6.41 -9.37
CA SER A 154 -8.39 -6.20 -8.17
C SER A 154 -8.62 -4.82 -7.55
N LYS A 155 -8.67 -3.76 -8.36
CA LYS A 155 -8.84 -2.38 -7.88
C LYS A 155 -10.27 -2.09 -7.43
N ALA A 156 -11.27 -2.64 -8.10
CA ALA A 156 -12.67 -2.59 -7.65
C ALA A 156 -12.86 -3.34 -6.32
N GLY A 157 -12.26 -4.54 -6.19
CA GLY A 157 -12.25 -5.30 -4.95
C GLY A 157 -11.62 -4.54 -3.78
N MET A 158 -10.51 -3.84 -4.03
CA MET A 158 -9.88 -2.97 -3.01
C MET A 158 -10.84 -1.88 -2.52
N VAL A 159 -11.62 -1.25 -3.42
CA VAL A 159 -12.60 -0.22 -3.04
C VAL A 159 -13.68 -0.81 -2.14
N ALA A 160 -14.27 -1.95 -2.53
CA ALA A 160 -15.31 -2.60 -1.74
C ALA A 160 -14.79 -3.07 -0.37
N MET A 161 -13.63 -3.73 -0.34
CA MET A 161 -12.94 -4.14 0.88
C MET A 161 -12.66 -2.95 1.81
N SER A 162 -12.17 -1.84 1.27
CA SER A 162 -11.86 -0.64 2.05
C SER A 162 -13.09 -0.05 2.72
N LYS A 163 -14.24 -0.04 2.04
CA LYS A 163 -15.52 0.41 2.61
C LYS A 163 -15.94 -0.46 3.79
N SER A 164 -15.83 -1.78 3.67
CA SER A 164 -16.12 -2.72 4.76
C SER A 164 -15.24 -2.47 5.98
N LEU A 165 -13.92 -2.40 5.78
CA LEU A 165 -12.97 -2.12 6.86
C LEU A 165 -13.22 -0.74 7.49
N ALA A 166 -13.59 0.28 6.70
CA ALA A 166 -13.89 1.60 7.22
C ALA A 166 -15.10 1.55 8.18
N ILE A 167 -16.16 0.81 7.84
CA ILE A 167 -17.34 0.63 8.69
C ILE A 167 -16.98 -0.13 9.98
N GLU A 168 -16.21 -1.21 9.87
CA GLU A 168 -15.83 -2.06 11.01
C GLU A 168 -15.03 -1.28 12.07
N TYR A 169 -14.14 -0.38 11.63
CA TYR A 169 -13.16 0.26 12.51
C TYR A 169 -13.39 1.76 12.76
N ALA A 170 -14.45 2.36 12.21
CA ALA A 170 -14.76 3.78 12.39
C ALA A 170 -14.78 4.22 13.87
N LYS A 171 -15.46 3.43 14.73
CA LYS A 171 -15.57 3.71 16.18
C LYS A 171 -14.25 3.55 16.93
N LYS A 172 -13.20 3.04 16.28
CA LYS A 172 -11.86 2.85 16.86
C LYS A 172 -10.87 3.94 16.45
N ASN A 173 -11.34 5.03 15.83
CA ASN A 173 -10.52 6.11 15.29
C ASN A 173 -9.52 5.61 14.21
N ILE A 174 -9.93 4.57 13.47
CA ILE A 174 -9.18 4.07 12.32
C ILE A 174 -10.00 4.37 11.07
N THR A 175 -9.40 5.05 10.10
CA THR A 175 -10.04 5.33 8.81
C THR A 175 -9.36 4.54 7.71
N VAL A 176 -10.16 4.05 6.76
CA VAL A 176 -9.67 3.34 5.57
C VAL A 176 -10.27 4.05 4.35
N ASN A 177 -9.40 4.60 3.51
CA ASN A 177 -9.80 5.37 2.34
C ASN A 177 -9.10 4.85 1.09
N CYS A 178 -9.68 5.15 -0.06
CA CYS A 178 -9.10 4.88 -1.38
C CYS A 178 -8.78 6.18 -2.10
N VAL A 179 -7.66 6.18 -2.80
CA VAL A 179 -7.33 7.18 -3.82
C VAL A 179 -7.29 6.47 -5.16
N SER A 180 -8.05 6.95 -6.13
CA SER A 180 -8.16 6.35 -7.47
C SER A 180 -7.47 7.28 -8.49
N PRO A 181 -6.15 7.15 -8.70
CA PRO A 181 -5.47 7.94 -9.72
C PRO A 181 -6.01 7.62 -11.12
N GLY A 182 -5.99 8.63 -11.98
CA GLY A 182 -6.17 8.47 -13.42
C GLY A 182 -4.87 8.01 -14.09
N PHE A 183 -4.75 8.25 -15.38
CA PHE A 183 -3.52 8.01 -16.12
C PHE A 183 -2.49 9.09 -15.75
N ILE A 184 -1.41 8.66 -15.09
CA ILE A 184 -0.31 9.54 -14.68
C ILE A 184 0.81 9.39 -15.70
N GLN A 185 1.25 10.51 -16.27
CA GLN A 185 2.39 10.59 -17.19
C GLN A 185 3.72 10.55 -16.44
#